data_341537e19baf6a559df9de9e3cd15b6d
#
_entry.id   341537e19baf6a559df9de9e3cd15b6d
#
_cell.length_a   1.000
_cell.length_b   1.000
_cell.length_c   1.000
_cell.angle_alpha   90.00
_cell.angle_beta   90.00
_cell.angle_gamma   90.00
#
_symmetry.space_group_name_H-M   'P 1'
#
loop_
_entity.id
_entity.type
_entity.pdbx_description
1 polymer ?
#
loop_
_entity_poly.entity_id
_entity_poly.type
_entity_poly.pdbx_seq_one_letter_code
_entity_poly.pdbx_strand_id
1 'polypeptide(L)'
;MNICRIASVFALLTASFFAVGCAEPPKPDGMPELYPCVVKLTQEGEPLADASILCLSDDPKLIRWAVTGRADANGVAKIFTMGKFEGAPLGDFAVVVSKNADANADAARASDDLGASGTPASEPVVSLVSLEFTEKATTPLRMTVEAKSNEFEFDCGAKVEIERSAEAI
;
A
#
# COMPACT_ATOMS: atom_id res chain seq x y z
N MET A 1 15.12 -29.82 54.92
CA MET A 1 15.48 -28.39 54.75
C MET A 1 16.25 -28.16 53.44
N ASN A 2 15.75 -28.66 52.29
CA ASN A 2 16.43 -28.55 50.98
C ASN A 2 15.48 -28.29 49.77
N ILE A 3 14.20 -28.04 50.02
CA ILE A 3 13.20 -27.86 48.94
C ILE A 3 13.12 -26.37 48.51
N CYS A 4 13.56 -25.43 49.37
CA CYS A 4 13.45 -24.00 49.11
C CYS A 4 14.56 -23.42 48.18
N ARG A 5 15.63 -24.19 47.90
CA ARG A 5 16.76 -23.74 47.05
C ARG A 5 16.60 -24.06 45.58
N ILE A 6 15.70 -24.98 45.20
CA ILE A 6 15.48 -25.42 43.81
C ILE A 6 14.47 -24.48 43.13
N ALA A 7 13.58 -23.86 43.84
CA ALA A 7 12.58 -22.94 43.27
C ALA A 7 13.16 -21.59 42.82
N SER A 8 14.30 -21.15 43.38
CA SER A 8 14.91 -19.86 43.02
C SER A 8 15.72 -19.91 41.70
N VAL A 9 16.17 -21.08 41.26
CA VAL A 9 16.98 -21.20 40.03
C VAL A 9 16.12 -21.26 38.78
N PHE A 10 14.87 -21.71 38.88
CA PHE A 10 13.94 -21.80 37.76
C PHE A 10 13.31 -20.47 37.36
N ALA A 11 13.29 -19.50 38.27
CA ALA A 11 12.70 -18.17 37.99
C ALA A 11 13.63 -17.22 37.21
N LEU A 12 14.93 -17.50 37.11
CA LEU A 12 15.88 -16.64 36.37
C LEU A 12 16.06 -17.01 34.88
N LEU A 13 15.53 -18.13 34.42
CA LEU A 13 15.76 -18.62 33.06
C LEU A 13 14.68 -18.18 32.04
N THR A 14 13.61 -17.52 32.48
CA THR A 14 12.48 -17.15 31.60
C THR A 14 12.49 -15.71 31.11
N ALA A 15 13.49 -14.89 31.47
CA ALA A 15 13.52 -13.44 31.16
C ALA A 15 14.32 -13.05 29.90
N SER A 16 14.84 -13.98 29.09
CA SER A 16 15.78 -13.66 28.01
C SER A 16 15.23 -13.79 26.56
N PHE A 17 13.91 -13.84 26.35
CA PHE A 17 13.36 -14.18 25.03
C PHE A 17 12.61 -13.05 24.29
N PHE A 18 12.75 -11.77 24.67
CA PHE A 18 12.01 -10.67 24.02
C PHE A 18 12.91 -9.58 23.46
N ALA A 19 13.87 -9.91 22.63
CA ALA A 19 14.61 -8.90 21.86
C ALA A 19 14.89 -9.39 20.41
N VAL A 20 13.88 -9.95 19.71
CA VAL A 20 13.92 -9.98 18.26
C VAL A 20 13.26 -8.68 17.82
N GLY A 21 13.98 -7.57 17.91
CA GLY A 21 13.65 -6.33 17.24
C GLY A 21 13.72 -6.62 15.74
N CYS A 22 12.59 -6.48 15.02
CA CYS A 22 12.58 -6.37 13.57
C CYS A 22 13.50 -5.19 13.23
N ALA A 23 14.71 -5.45 12.77
CA ALA A 23 15.60 -4.40 12.28
C ALA A 23 14.93 -3.79 11.05
N GLU A 24 14.63 -2.49 11.11
CA GLU A 24 14.15 -1.74 9.96
C GLU A 24 15.18 -1.89 8.83
N PRO A 25 14.75 -2.21 7.58
CA PRO A 25 15.68 -2.37 6.48
C PRO A 25 16.48 -1.07 6.26
N PRO A 26 17.76 -1.16 5.88
CA PRO A 26 18.58 0.03 5.65
C PRO A 26 17.96 0.89 4.55
N LYS A 27 17.82 2.19 4.82
CA LYS A 27 17.28 3.16 3.88
C LYS A 27 18.29 3.41 2.75
N PRO A 28 17.84 3.48 1.49
CA PRO A 28 18.71 3.85 0.36
C PRO A 28 19.30 5.25 0.53
N ASP A 29 20.52 5.45 -0.02
CA ASP A 29 21.18 6.74 0.00
C ASP A 29 20.35 7.83 -0.69
N GLY A 30 20.20 8.96 -0.01
CA GLY A 30 19.44 10.10 -0.50
C GLY A 30 17.92 9.95 -0.40
N MET A 31 17.43 8.94 0.33
CA MET A 31 16.00 8.88 0.66
C MET A 31 15.64 10.03 1.59
N PRO A 32 14.58 10.80 1.26
CA PRO A 32 14.09 11.85 2.15
C PRO A 32 13.53 11.27 3.44
N GLU A 33 13.35 12.12 4.43
CA GLU A 33 12.62 11.76 5.64
C GLU A 33 11.18 11.41 5.30
N LEU A 34 10.67 10.34 5.90
CA LEU A 34 9.32 9.83 5.66
C LEU A 34 8.44 10.08 6.88
N TYR A 35 7.21 10.48 6.62
CA TYR A 35 6.21 10.75 7.65
C TYR A 35 5.07 9.75 7.53
N PRO A 36 4.56 9.21 8.66
CA PRO A 36 3.45 8.28 8.67
C PRO A 36 2.26 8.87 7.90
N CYS A 37 1.68 8.07 7.02
CA CYS A 37 0.58 8.50 6.19
C CYS A 37 -0.43 7.37 6.05
N VAL A 38 -1.69 7.66 6.36
CA VAL A 38 -2.82 6.74 6.25
C VAL A 38 -3.87 7.37 5.34
N VAL A 39 -4.39 6.58 4.42
CA VAL A 39 -5.45 6.99 3.50
C VAL A 39 -6.65 6.07 3.71
N LYS A 40 -7.83 6.65 3.93
CA LYS A 40 -9.10 5.95 3.95
C LYS A 40 -9.82 6.20 2.64
N LEU A 41 -10.20 5.13 1.96
CA LEU A 41 -10.95 5.17 0.71
C LEU A 41 -12.39 4.71 0.93
N THR A 42 -13.32 5.49 0.40
CA THR A 42 -14.73 5.13 0.35
C THR A 42 -15.24 5.21 -1.10
N GLN A 43 -16.33 4.52 -1.37
CA GLN A 43 -17.08 4.60 -2.61
C GLN A 43 -18.57 4.52 -2.28
N GLU A 44 -19.34 5.57 -2.61
CA GLU A 44 -20.74 5.72 -2.18
C GLU A 44 -20.91 5.62 -0.66
N GLY A 45 -19.91 6.10 0.11
CA GLY A 45 -19.90 6.04 1.57
C GLY A 45 -19.54 4.68 2.17
N GLU A 46 -19.34 3.65 1.37
CA GLU A 46 -18.87 2.32 1.82
C GLU A 46 -17.33 2.20 1.69
N PRO A 47 -16.67 1.42 2.55
CA PRO A 47 -15.24 1.17 2.44
C PRO A 47 -14.85 0.57 1.09
N LEU A 48 -13.86 1.16 0.41
CA LEU A 48 -13.30 0.63 -0.84
C LEU A 48 -12.14 -0.32 -0.53
N ALA A 49 -12.46 -1.56 -0.19
CA ALA A 49 -11.46 -2.60 0.11
C ALA A 49 -10.62 -2.98 -1.12
N ASP A 50 -9.40 -3.47 -0.88
CA ASP A 50 -8.48 -4.01 -1.89
C ASP A 50 -8.05 -3.03 -3.00
N ALA A 51 -8.41 -1.76 -2.90
CA ALA A 51 -7.99 -0.74 -3.85
C ALA A 51 -6.48 -0.47 -3.73
N SER A 52 -5.82 -0.32 -4.87
CA SER A 52 -4.43 0.09 -4.96
C SER A 52 -4.34 1.61 -5.05
N ILE A 53 -3.40 2.18 -4.32
CA ILE A 53 -3.12 3.62 -4.27
C ILE A 53 -1.73 3.86 -4.82
N LEU A 54 -1.60 4.82 -5.73
CA LEU A 54 -0.34 5.33 -6.23
C LEU A 54 -0.33 6.85 -6.07
N CYS A 55 0.66 7.36 -5.34
CA CYS A 55 0.83 8.77 -5.08
C CYS A 55 1.94 9.33 -5.97
N LEU A 56 1.59 10.29 -6.83
CA LEU A 56 2.46 10.83 -7.86
C LEU A 56 2.74 12.31 -7.60
N SER A 57 4.01 12.67 -7.41
CA SER A 57 4.43 14.06 -7.28
C SER A 57 4.90 14.66 -8.61
N ASP A 58 4.86 15.99 -8.71
CA ASP A 58 5.49 16.76 -9.79
C ASP A 58 6.91 17.21 -9.43
N ASP A 59 7.34 17.06 -8.16
CA ASP A 59 8.70 17.39 -7.74
C ASP A 59 9.70 16.35 -8.29
N PRO A 60 10.66 16.76 -9.15
CA PRO A 60 11.69 15.86 -9.70
C PRO A 60 12.49 15.11 -8.64
N LYS A 61 12.60 15.65 -7.43
CA LYS A 61 13.31 15.00 -6.31
C LYS A 61 12.53 13.82 -5.74
N LEU A 62 11.21 13.82 -5.90
CA LEU A 62 10.30 12.81 -5.34
C LEU A 62 9.93 11.73 -6.38
N ILE A 63 10.00 12.00 -7.67
CA ILE A 63 9.58 11.07 -8.75
C ILE A 63 10.26 9.71 -8.64
N ARG A 64 11.51 9.65 -8.20
CA ARG A 64 12.27 8.40 -8.05
C ARG A 64 11.81 7.52 -6.87
N TRP A 65 11.04 8.09 -5.96
CA TRP A 65 10.54 7.40 -4.77
C TRP A 65 9.08 7.01 -4.98
N ALA A 66 8.85 5.79 -5.41
CA ALA A 66 7.49 5.28 -5.59
C ALA A 66 6.76 5.25 -4.25
N VAL A 67 5.64 5.96 -4.16
CA VAL A 67 4.80 6.08 -2.96
C VAL A 67 3.48 5.37 -3.24
N THR A 68 3.24 4.27 -2.53
CA THR A 68 2.13 3.36 -2.82
C THR A 68 1.43 2.90 -1.56
N GLY A 69 0.20 2.42 -1.70
CA GLY A 69 -0.57 1.79 -0.63
C GLY A 69 -1.57 0.79 -1.18
N ARG A 70 -2.12 -0.05 -0.32
CA ARG A 70 -3.26 -0.92 -0.62
C ARG A 70 -4.25 -0.85 0.52
N ALA A 71 -5.52 -0.65 0.20
CA ALA A 71 -6.60 -0.60 1.16
C ALA A 71 -6.90 -2.00 1.73
N ASP A 72 -7.10 -2.06 3.03
CA ASP A 72 -7.57 -3.25 3.72
C ASP A 72 -9.09 -3.45 3.55
N ALA A 73 -9.66 -4.44 4.25
CA ALA A 73 -11.11 -4.73 4.22
C ALA A 73 -12.00 -3.57 4.71
N ASN A 74 -11.42 -2.61 5.44
CA ASN A 74 -12.10 -1.41 5.93
C ASN A 74 -11.87 -0.17 5.05
N GLY A 75 -11.22 -0.34 3.89
CA GLY A 75 -10.85 0.76 3.02
C GLY A 75 -9.67 1.58 3.51
N VAL A 76 -8.92 1.12 4.53
CA VAL A 76 -7.81 1.85 5.13
C VAL A 76 -6.49 1.35 4.55
N ALA A 77 -5.68 2.26 4.05
CA ALA A 77 -4.36 1.98 3.49
C ALA A 77 -3.27 2.71 4.26
N LYS A 78 -2.27 1.98 4.74
CA LYS A 78 -0.98 2.57 5.09
C LYS A 78 -0.19 2.85 3.83
N ILE A 79 0.48 3.99 3.79
CA ILE A 79 1.30 4.40 2.65
C ILE A 79 2.75 4.01 2.90
N PHE A 80 3.39 3.49 1.86
CA PHE A 80 4.78 3.04 1.87
C PHE A 80 5.56 3.68 0.73
N THR A 81 6.79 4.06 1.01
CA THR A 81 7.75 4.46 -0.01
C THR A 81 8.54 3.23 -0.46
N MET A 82 8.63 3.01 -1.78
CA MET A 82 9.27 1.85 -2.42
C MET A 82 8.69 0.49 -1.93
N GLY A 83 7.45 0.47 -1.45
CA GLY A 83 6.79 -0.74 -0.94
C GLY A 83 7.37 -1.34 0.34
N LYS A 84 8.36 -0.68 0.97
CA LYS A 84 9.11 -1.21 2.14
C LYS A 84 9.12 -0.26 3.33
N PHE A 85 9.23 1.03 3.08
CA PHE A 85 9.42 2.03 4.13
C PHE A 85 8.09 2.69 4.43
N GLU A 86 7.58 2.54 5.66
CA GLU A 86 6.30 3.13 6.06
C GLU A 86 6.39 4.66 6.02
N GLY A 87 5.40 5.28 5.39
CA GLY A 87 5.29 6.73 5.24
C GLY A 87 5.61 7.24 3.84
N ALA A 88 5.39 8.55 3.66
CA ALA A 88 5.66 9.30 2.45
C ALA A 88 6.57 10.51 2.75
N PRO A 89 7.36 10.98 1.77
CA PRO A 89 8.15 12.19 1.92
C PRO A 89 7.24 13.44 1.95
N LEU A 90 7.79 14.54 2.51
CA LEU A 90 7.11 15.85 2.44
C LEU A 90 6.83 16.25 1.00
N GLY A 91 5.64 16.81 0.75
CA GLY A 91 5.30 17.38 -0.53
C GLY A 91 3.86 17.11 -0.95
N ASP A 92 3.54 17.55 -2.17
CA ASP A 92 2.24 17.43 -2.78
C ASP A 92 2.18 16.25 -3.74
N PHE A 93 1.09 15.49 -3.65
CA PHE A 93 0.87 14.30 -4.46
C PHE A 93 -0.54 14.30 -5.06
N ALA A 94 -0.62 13.94 -6.34
CA ALA A 94 -1.85 13.47 -6.95
C ALA A 94 -2.05 12.00 -6.55
N VAL A 95 -3.24 11.66 -6.06
CA VAL A 95 -3.56 10.31 -5.62
C VAL A 95 -4.34 9.61 -6.73
N VAL A 96 -3.76 8.55 -7.23
CA VAL A 96 -4.37 7.66 -8.22
C VAL A 96 -4.88 6.42 -7.50
N VAL A 97 -6.12 6.07 -7.75
CA VAL A 97 -6.78 4.90 -7.16
C VAL A 97 -7.20 3.93 -8.25
N SER A 98 -6.89 2.67 -8.09
CA SER A 98 -7.31 1.61 -9.00
C SER A 98 -7.86 0.41 -8.23
N LYS A 99 -8.92 -0.19 -8.75
CA LYS A 99 -9.48 -1.46 -8.29
C LYS A 99 -10.04 -2.20 -9.47
N ASN A 100 -9.57 -3.42 -9.68
CA ASN A 100 -10.04 -4.30 -10.75
C ASN A 100 -10.89 -5.44 -10.16
N ALA A 101 -11.87 -5.92 -10.93
CA ALA A 101 -12.73 -7.02 -10.50
C ALA A 101 -11.93 -8.30 -10.18
N ASP A 102 -10.83 -8.56 -10.89
CA ASP A 102 -10.03 -9.78 -10.81
C ASP A 102 -8.70 -9.61 -10.06
N ALA A 103 -8.55 -8.54 -9.26
CA ALA A 103 -7.29 -8.25 -8.55
C ALA A 103 -6.78 -9.41 -7.66
N ASN A 104 -7.68 -10.33 -7.24
CA ASN A 104 -7.30 -11.54 -6.52
C ASN A 104 -6.86 -12.68 -7.45
N ALA A 105 -7.31 -12.69 -8.72
CA ALA A 105 -6.90 -13.69 -9.69
C ALA A 105 -5.44 -13.45 -10.17
N ASP A 106 -5.04 -12.20 -10.33
CA ASP A 106 -3.68 -11.84 -10.74
C ASP A 106 -2.63 -12.15 -9.67
N ALA A 107 -2.96 -11.99 -8.40
CA ALA A 107 -2.06 -12.37 -7.31
C ALA A 107 -1.86 -13.89 -7.20
N ALA A 108 -2.87 -14.68 -7.55
CA ALA A 108 -2.78 -16.15 -7.57
C ALA A 108 -2.05 -16.66 -8.82
N ARG A 109 -2.20 -16.01 -9.98
CA ARG A 109 -1.52 -16.37 -11.22
C ARG A 109 -0.03 -16.04 -11.21
N ALA A 110 0.39 -14.96 -10.55
CA ALA A 110 1.80 -14.59 -10.44
C ALA A 110 2.66 -15.59 -9.66
N SER A 111 2.06 -16.49 -8.89
CA SER A 111 2.77 -17.51 -8.11
C SER A 111 2.94 -18.86 -8.81
N ASP A 112 2.18 -19.15 -9.87
CA ASP A 112 2.13 -20.48 -10.48
C ASP A 112 2.82 -20.60 -11.85
N ASP A 113 3.18 -19.50 -12.51
CA ASP A 113 3.69 -19.53 -13.89
C ASP A 113 5.17 -19.16 -14.05
N LEU A 114 6.05 -20.06 -13.60
CA LEU A 114 7.46 -20.05 -14.00
C LEU A 114 7.73 -20.94 -15.24
N GLY A 115 6.72 -21.37 -15.98
CA GLY A 115 6.92 -22.41 -17.00
C GLY A 115 6.17 -22.30 -18.33
N ALA A 116 5.24 -21.37 -18.53
CA ALA A 116 4.45 -21.31 -19.76
C ALA A 116 4.87 -20.13 -20.66
N SER A 117 5.67 -20.43 -21.69
CA SER A 117 5.91 -19.53 -22.82
C SER A 117 4.70 -19.50 -23.75
N GLY A 118 3.66 -18.83 -23.35
CA GLY A 118 2.51 -18.48 -24.17
C GLY A 118 2.09 -17.07 -23.83
N THR A 119 2.07 -16.16 -24.83
CA THR A 119 1.51 -14.84 -24.66
C THR A 119 0.03 -15.01 -24.27
N PRO A 120 -0.38 -14.76 -23.02
CA PRO A 120 -1.79 -14.81 -22.69
C PRO A 120 -2.47 -13.69 -23.47
N ALA A 121 -3.55 -14.02 -24.19
CA ALA A 121 -4.47 -13.00 -24.67
C ALA A 121 -4.91 -12.24 -23.42
N SER A 122 -4.60 -10.95 -23.34
CA SER A 122 -4.96 -10.13 -22.19
C SER A 122 -6.49 -10.06 -22.13
N GLU A 123 -7.06 -10.76 -21.16
CA GLU A 123 -8.49 -10.63 -20.87
C GLU A 123 -8.80 -9.18 -20.53
N PRO A 124 -9.98 -8.68 -20.92
CA PRO A 124 -10.35 -7.30 -20.60
C PRO A 124 -10.37 -7.12 -19.07
N VAL A 125 -9.65 -6.13 -18.60
CA VAL A 125 -9.61 -5.78 -17.17
C VAL A 125 -10.81 -4.90 -16.86
N VAL A 126 -11.67 -5.36 -15.94
CA VAL A 126 -12.82 -4.57 -15.47
C VAL A 126 -12.41 -3.67 -14.32
N SER A 127 -12.44 -2.35 -14.54
CA SER A 127 -12.22 -1.35 -13.50
C SER A 127 -13.49 -1.13 -12.69
N LEU A 128 -13.37 -1.20 -11.36
CA LEU A 128 -14.45 -0.93 -10.40
C LEU A 128 -14.42 0.50 -9.85
N VAL A 129 -13.51 1.32 -10.37
CA VAL A 129 -13.37 2.74 -10.02
C VAL A 129 -13.42 3.55 -11.31
N SER A 130 -14.07 4.74 -11.26
CA SER A 130 -14.16 5.63 -12.41
C SER A 130 -12.77 5.99 -12.95
N LEU A 131 -12.65 6.06 -14.27
CA LEU A 131 -11.37 6.30 -14.96
C LEU A 131 -10.73 7.63 -14.56
N GLU A 132 -11.51 8.61 -14.12
CA GLU A 132 -10.98 9.89 -13.65
C GLU A 132 -10.02 9.73 -12.46
N PHE A 133 -10.23 8.74 -11.58
CA PHE A 133 -9.34 8.48 -10.44
C PHE A 133 -8.10 7.66 -10.80
N THR A 134 -8.06 7.05 -12.00
CA THR A 134 -7.00 6.11 -12.39
C THR A 134 -5.81 6.76 -13.08
N GLU A 135 -5.87 8.07 -13.35
CA GLU A 135 -4.80 8.78 -14.04
C GLU A 135 -4.41 10.05 -13.29
N LYS A 136 -3.10 10.38 -13.29
CA LYS A 136 -2.57 11.58 -12.63
C LYS A 136 -3.18 12.87 -13.16
N ALA A 137 -3.46 12.92 -14.47
CA ALA A 137 -3.94 14.13 -15.14
C ALA A 137 -5.41 14.46 -14.78
N THR A 138 -6.21 13.42 -14.53
CA THR A 138 -7.67 13.56 -14.33
C THR A 138 -8.09 13.44 -12.88
N THR A 139 -7.32 12.72 -12.03
CA THR A 139 -7.72 12.53 -10.63
C THR A 139 -7.87 13.87 -9.90
N PRO A 140 -9.01 14.08 -9.22
CA PRO A 140 -9.19 15.25 -8.35
C PRO A 140 -8.52 15.07 -6.98
N LEU A 141 -8.10 13.84 -6.63
CA LEU A 141 -7.60 13.53 -5.32
C LEU A 141 -6.19 14.08 -5.13
N ARG A 142 -6.01 14.87 -4.07
CA ARG A 142 -4.73 15.50 -3.74
C ARG A 142 -4.45 15.30 -2.26
N MET A 143 -3.19 15.03 -1.93
CA MET A 143 -2.71 15.01 -0.57
C MET A 143 -1.43 15.82 -0.44
N THR A 144 -1.31 16.56 0.66
CA THR A 144 -0.10 17.28 1.06
C THR A 144 0.44 16.64 2.32
N VAL A 145 1.61 16.01 2.21
CA VAL A 145 2.28 15.37 3.35
C VAL A 145 3.06 16.42 4.13
N GLU A 146 2.77 16.52 5.41
CA GLU A 146 3.42 17.43 6.35
C GLU A 146 4.34 16.67 7.31
N ALA A 147 5.23 17.40 8.03
CA ALA A 147 6.17 16.84 9.02
C ALA A 147 5.46 16.39 10.31
N LYS A 148 4.47 15.52 10.16
CA LYS A 148 3.67 14.93 11.24
C LYS A 148 3.02 13.61 10.76
N SER A 149 2.23 12.95 11.60
CA SER A 149 1.31 11.91 11.15
C SER A 149 0.22 12.53 10.29
N ASN A 150 -0.02 11.95 9.11
CA ASN A 150 -0.97 12.45 8.11
C ASN A 150 -2.10 11.44 7.92
N GLU A 151 -3.34 11.93 7.92
CA GLU A 151 -4.53 11.12 7.66
C GLU A 151 -5.36 11.81 6.58
N PHE A 152 -5.74 11.06 5.56
CA PHE A 152 -6.57 11.52 4.45
C PHE A 152 -7.77 10.62 4.27
N GLU A 153 -8.89 11.20 3.87
CA GLU A 153 -10.11 10.48 3.51
C GLU A 153 -10.56 10.93 2.13
N PHE A 154 -10.76 9.96 1.22
CA PHE A 154 -11.18 10.21 -0.15
C PHE A 154 -12.39 9.36 -0.50
N ASP A 155 -13.35 9.95 -1.17
CA ASP A 155 -14.46 9.26 -1.81
C ASP A 155 -14.17 9.09 -3.30
N CYS A 156 -14.25 7.87 -3.80
CA CYS A 156 -14.04 7.52 -5.20
C CYS A 156 -15.34 7.53 -6.03
N GLY A 157 -16.36 8.25 -5.56
CA GLY A 157 -17.60 8.47 -6.28
C GLY A 157 -18.47 7.22 -6.40
N ALA A 158 -19.24 7.15 -7.50
CA ALA A 158 -20.17 6.06 -7.76
C ALA A 158 -19.46 4.76 -8.09
N LYS A 159 -20.10 3.63 -7.75
CA LYS A 159 -19.67 2.29 -8.19
C LYS A 159 -19.84 2.18 -9.69
N VAL A 160 -18.82 1.74 -10.37
CA VAL A 160 -18.78 1.55 -11.83
C VAL A 160 -18.17 0.20 -12.16
N GLU A 161 -18.51 -0.31 -13.34
CA GLU A 161 -17.86 -1.47 -13.96
C GLU A 161 -17.48 -1.05 -15.38
N ILE A 162 -16.20 -0.81 -15.62
CA ILE A 162 -15.70 -0.31 -16.90
C ILE A 162 -14.72 -1.33 -17.46
N GLU A 163 -15.09 -1.95 -18.58
CA GLU A 163 -14.18 -2.83 -19.32
C GLU A 163 -13.09 -2.00 -20.00
N ARG A 164 -11.83 -2.35 -19.73
CA ARG A 164 -10.67 -1.81 -20.44
C ARG A 164 -10.22 -2.83 -21.47
N SER A 165 -10.38 -2.52 -22.76
CA SER A 165 -9.73 -3.30 -23.81
C SER A 165 -8.24 -3.01 -23.81
N ALA A 166 -7.43 -4.04 -24.04
CA ALA A 166 -5.95 -3.96 -24.02
C ALA A 166 -5.35 -3.15 -25.19
N GLU A 167 -6.18 -2.54 -26.04
CA GLU A 167 -5.73 -1.84 -27.27
C GLU A 167 -5.35 -0.36 -27.08
N ALA A 168 -5.33 0.16 -25.85
CA ALA A 168 -5.12 1.59 -25.60
C ALA A 168 -3.82 1.88 -24.81
N ILE A 169 -2.71 1.20 -25.15
CA ILE A 169 -1.37 1.56 -24.65
C ILE A 169 -0.40 1.75 -25.81
#